data_cb732599d1dd6f7e0bb27323491a60c1
#
_entry.id   cb732599d1dd6f7e0bb27323491a60c1
#
_cell.length_a   1.000
_cell.length_b   1.000
_cell.length_c   1.000
_cell.angle_alpha   90.00
_cell.angle_beta   90.00
_cell.angle_gamma   90.00
#
_symmetry.space_group_name_H-M   'P 1'
#
loop_
_entity.id
_entity.type
_entity.pdbx_description
1 polymer ?
#
loop_
_entity_poly.entity_id
_entity_poly.type
_entity_poly.pdbx_seq_one_letter_code
_entity_poly.pdbx_strand_id
1 'polypeptide(L)'
;MISVNLTTMHSRLDLCAATVWSIINQSVQPDKINLWISNEPYLSDHGIYEIPAWVEELNKINNIVNVHYVKNTGPYRKIINAIINSEIDDILVYADDDVIYGRQWLEFLLGQFYENNCNVAIAARIRIMERNIFNKYKSYSSYSISMKKDKFEKDFIITGVGGCVLSKRMIKPSIIGDDAYLIISPKTDDIWISKMLEASNTKVESSPDALRCVHEILHGYNTLSSINTLTSKNNGLIIKAIRMVKNKFYSYFGL
;
A
#
# COMPACT_ATOMS: atom_id res chain seq x y z
N MET A 1 -17.67 -2.62 -7.30
CA MET A 1 -17.34 -3.54 -6.19
C MET A 1 -16.25 -2.90 -5.34
N ILE A 2 -16.31 -3.04 -3.99
CA ILE A 2 -15.29 -2.55 -3.05
C ILE A 2 -14.47 -3.74 -2.55
N SER A 3 -13.15 -3.73 -2.79
CA SER A 3 -12.27 -4.77 -2.26
C SER A 3 -11.14 -4.19 -1.42
N VAL A 4 -10.86 -4.81 -0.27
CA VAL A 4 -9.66 -4.54 0.51
C VAL A 4 -8.62 -5.59 0.19
N ASN A 5 -7.42 -5.18 -0.15
CA ASN A 5 -6.37 -6.02 -0.70
C ASN A 5 -5.14 -6.00 0.20
N LEU A 6 -4.73 -7.17 0.64
CA LEU A 6 -3.62 -7.41 1.56
C LEU A 6 -2.63 -8.41 0.98
N THR A 7 -1.42 -8.37 1.45
CA THR A 7 -0.46 -9.47 1.29
C THR A 7 0.24 -9.71 2.61
N THR A 8 0.67 -10.92 2.84
CA THR A 8 1.43 -11.30 4.04
C THR A 8 2.55 -12.26 3.69
N MET A 9 3.40 -12.54 4.64
CA MET A 9 4.47 -13.54 4.60
C MET A 9 4.27 -14.56 5.73
N HIS A 10 4.87 -15.73 5.58
CA HIS A 10 4.67 -16.84 6.53
C HIS A 10 4.88 -16.43 8.00
N SER A 11 5.91 -15.64 8.29
CA SER A 11 6.25 -15.21 9.66
C SER A 11 5.27 -14.17 10.26
N ARG A 12 4.30 -13.68 9.48
CA ARG A 12 3.37 -12.60 9.88
C ARG A 12 1.90 -13.03 9.79
N LEU A 13 1.63 -14.32 9.64
CA LEU A 13 0.26 -14.86 9.48
C LEU A 13 -0.67 -14.47 10.63
N ASP A 14 -0.17 -14.49 11.88
CA ASP A 14 -0.97 -14.13 13.06
C ASP A 14 -1.28 -12.62 13.09
N LEU A 15 -0.33 -11.78 12.67
CA LEU A 15 -0.54 -10.34 12.55
C LEU A 15 -1.59 -10.05 11.48
N CYS A 16 -1.49 -10.73 10.34
CA CYS A 16 -2.44 -10.63 9.25
C CYS A 16 -3.85 -11.04 9.69
N ALA A 17 -3.98 -12.10 10.50
CA ALA A 17 -5.27 -12.51 11.06
C ALA A 17 -5.93 -11.37 11.86
N ALA A 18 -5.16 -10.71 12.73
CA ALA A 18 -5.66 -9.58 13.52
C ALA A 18 -6.06 -8.39 12.64
N THR A 19 -5.25 -8.10 11.60
CA THR A 19 -5.57 -7.07 10.61
C THR A 19 -6.88 -7.38 9.87
N VAL A 20 -7.01 -8.60 9.32
CA VAL A 20 -8.22 -9.02 8.60
C VAL A 20 -9.44 -8.98 9.50
N TRP A 21 -9.31 -9.43 10.75
CA TRP A 21 -10.38 -9.32 11.74
C TRP A 21 -10.82 -7.86 11.94
N SER A 22 -9.89 -6.92 12.01
CA SER A 22 -10.21 -5.49 12.15
C SER A 22 -10.95 -4.93 10.93
N ILE A 23 -10.66 -5.45 9.74
CA ILE A 23 -11.34 -5.05 8.49
C ILE A 23 -12.75 -5.66 8.40
N ILE A 24 -12.96 -6.88 8.86
CA ILE A 24 -14.29 -7.49 8.95
C ILE A 24 -15.21 -6.68 9.88
N ASN A 25 -14.64 -6.02 10.90
CA ASN A 25 -15.40 -5.25 11.88
C ASN A 25 -15.54 -3.75 11.55
N GLN A 26 -15.35 -3.35 10.30
CA GLN A 26 -15.55 -1.97 9.89
C GLN A 26 -17.02 -1.55 9.94
N SER A 27 -17.29 -0.24 10.15
CA SER A 27 -18.65 0.34 10.09
C SER A 27 -19.26 0.25 8.69
N VAL A 28 -18.43 0.37 7.66
CA VAL A 28 -18.79 0.13 6.26
C VAL A 28 -18.05 -1.13 5.80
N GLN A 29 -18.80 -2.12 5.36
CA GLN A 29 -18.22 -3.42 4.95
C GLN A 29 -17.70 -3.35 3.52
N PRO A 30 -16.52 -3.91 3.23
CA PRO A 30 -16.11 -4.18 1.85
C PRO A 30 -16.88 -5.38 1.30
N ASP A 31 -17.02 -5.45 -0.02
CA ASP A 31 -17.61 -6.63 -0.69
C ASP A 31 -16.69 -7.84 -0.59
N LYS A 32 -15.36 -7.60 -0.59
CA LYS A 32 -14.33 -8.65 -0.51
C LYS A 32 -13.09 -8.16 0.23
N ILE A 33 -12.44 -9.10 0.92
CA ILE A 33 -11.06 -8.96 1.43
C ILE A 33 -10.22 -9.97 0.66
N ASN A 34 -9.32 -9.50 -0.19
CA ASN A 34 -8.43 -10.35 -0.97
C ASN A 34 -7.08 -10.47 -0.28
N LEU A 35 -6.70 -11.68 0.08
CA LEU A 35 -5.38 -12.01 0.61
C LEU A 35 -4.53 -12.62 -0.51
N TRP A 36 -3.59 -11.84 -1.02
CA TRP A 36 -2.68 -12.21 -2.10
C TRP A 36 -1.42 -12.84 -1.52
N ILE A 37 -1.30 -14.15 -1.54
CA ILE A 37 -0.16 -14.91 -1.00
C ILE A 37 0.60 -15.67 -2.10
N SER A 38 1.74 -16.24 -1.74
CA SER A 38 2.52 -17.07 -2.65
C SER A 38 3.13 -18.25 -1.91
N ASN A 39 3.26 -19.37 -2.59
CA ASN A 39 4.04 -20.52 -2.14
C ASN A 39 5.51 -20.46 -2.57
N GLU A 40 5.91 -19.42 -3.31
CA GLU A 40 7.30 -19.23 -3.74
C GLU A 40 8.07 -18.43 -2.68
N PRO A 41 9.36 -18.71 -2.43
CA PRO A 41 10.21 -17.88 -1.60
C PRO A 41 10.56 -16.56 -2.30
N TYR A 42 10.63 -15.46 -1.56
CA TYR A 42 11.07 -14.15 -2.04
C TYR A 42 11.56 -13.26 -0.89
N LEU A 43 12.75 -12.67 -1.03
CA LEU A 43 13.40 -11.91 0.05
C LEU A 43 13.51 -12.75 1.34
N SER A 44 12.86 -12.33 2.43
CA SER A 44 12.80 -13.05 3.71
C SER A 44 11.56 -13.95 3.87
N ASP A 45 10.70 -14.00 2.86
CA ASP A 45 9.50 -14.85 2.85
C ASP A 45 9.86 -16.26 2.35
N HIS A 46 9.47 -17.29 3.09
CA HIS A 46 9.69 -18.70 2.70
C HIS A 46 8.55 -19.26 1.86
N GLY A 47 7.49 -18.46 1.65
CA GLY A 47 6.26 -18.91 1.00
C GLY A 47 5.23 -19.48 2.00
N ILE A 48 3.97 -19.45 1.60
CA ILE A 48 2.82 -19.96 2.34
C ILE A 48 2.21 -21.07 1.49
N TYR A 49 2.28 -22.33 1.96
CA TYR A 49 1.88 -23.49 1.18
C TYR A 49 0.43 -23.92 1.40
N GLU A 50 -0.13 -23.56 2.55
CA GLU A 50 -1.50 -23.90 2.93
C GLU A 50 -2.29 -22.64 3.26
N ILE A 51 -3.60 -22.65 3.00
CA ILE A 51 -4.49 -21.55 3.41
C ILE A 51 -4.48 -21.50 4.94
N PRO A 52 -4.17 -20.35 5.55
CA PRO A 52 -4.16 -20.24 7.01
C PRO A 52 -5.53 -20.60 7.61
N ALA A 53 -5.55 -21.42 8.66
CA ALA A 53 -6.79 -21.93 9.28
C ALA A 53 -7.72 -20.79 9.76
N TRP A 54 -7.15 -19.66 10.18
CA TRP A 54 -7.94 -18.49 10.59
C TRP A 54 -8.81 -17.89 9.48
N VAL A 55 -8.49 -18.14 8.20
CA VAL A 55 -9.32 -17.68 7.06
C VAL A 55 -10.71 -18.33 7.14
N GLU A 56 -10.78 -19.63 7.39
CA GLU A 56 -12.04 -20.33 7.56
C GLU A 56 -12.80 -19.81 8.78
N GLU A 57 -12.10 -19.60 9.90
CA GLU A 57 -12.71 -19.09 11.14
C GLU A 57 -13.31 -17.68 10.94
N LEU A 58 -12.60 -16.79 10.27
CA LEU A 58 -13.09 -15.46 9.97
C LEU A 58 -14.24 -15.47 8.96
N ASN A 59 -14.22 -16.36 7.98
CA ASN A 59 -15.32 -16.53 7.02
C ASN A 59 -16.60 -17.10 7.65
N LYS A 60 -16.54 -17.75 8.82
CA LYS A 60 -17.74 -18.09 9.60
C LYS A 60 -18.43 -16.84 10.16
N ILE A 61 -17.68 -15.76 10.40
CA ILE A 61 -18.24 -14.48 10.89
C ILE A 61 -18.83 -13.69 9.71
N ASN A 62 -18.06 -13.51 8.65
CA ASN A 62 -18.48 -12.85 7.42
C ASN A 62 -17.70 -13.45 6.24
N ASN A 63 -18.39 -14.11 5.32
CA ASN A 63 -17.81 -14.87 4.22
C ASN A 63 -17.31 -13.97 3.06
N ILE A 64 -16.34 -13.09 3.34
CA ILE A 64 -15.78 -12.12 2.38
C ILE A 64 -14.27 -12.25 2.16
N VAL A 65 -13.58 -13.13 2.92
CA VAL A 65 -12.12 -13.30 2.79
C VAL A 65 -11.81 -14.32 1.70
N ASN A 66 -11.10 -13.87 0.68
CA ASN A 66 -10.69 -14.68 -0.47
C ASN A 66 -9.17 -14.78 -0.52
N VAL A 67 -8.63 -15.99 -0.66
CA VAL A 67 -7.20 -16.24 -0.77
C VAL A 67 -6.83 -16.50 -2.23
N HIS A 68 -5.80 -15.78 -2.69
CA HIS A 68 -5.29 -15.90 -4.06
C HIS A 68 -3.80 -16.25 -4.01
N TYR A 69 -3.44 -17.41 -4.60
CA TYR A 69 -2.06 -17.78 -4.81
C TYR A 69 -1.53 -17.14 -6.10
N VAL A 70 -0.46 -16.35 -5.98
CA VAL A 70 0.14 -15.60 -7.09
C VAL A 70 1.67 -15.71 -7.04
N LYS A 71 2.34 -15.36 -8.15
CA LYS A 71 3.80 -15.24 -8.20
C LYS A 71 4.29 -14.31 -7.09
N ASN A 72 5.40 -14.66 -6.43
CA ASN A 72 5.92 -13.86 -5.34
C ASN A 72 6.63 -12.61 -5.84
N THR A 73 5.96 -11.48 -5.77
CA THR A 73 6.48 -10.15 -6.06
C THR A 73 6.65 -9.31 -4.79
N GLY A 74 6.72 -9.98 -3.62
CA GLY A 74 6.84 -9.32 -2.33
C GLY A 74 5.63 -8.43 -1.98
N PRO A 75 5.85 -7.21 -1.45
CA PRO A 75 4.76 -6.33 -1.00
C PRO A 75 3.86 -5.84 -2.16
N TYR A 76 4.30 -5.95 -3.40
CA TYR A 76 3.51 -5.55 -4.58
C TYR A 76 2.28 -6.42 -4.83
N ARG A 77 2.25 -7.65 -4.29
CA ARG A 77 1.12 -8.58 -4.45
C ARG A 77 -0.21 -7.95 -4.07
N LYS A 78 -0.26 -7.13 -3.01
CA LYS A 78 -1.49 -6.52 -2.48
C LYS A 78 -2.20 -5.59 -3.46
N ILE A 79 -1.45 -4.89 -4.32
CA ILE A 79 -2.06 -3.85 -5.18
C ILE A 79 -1.91 -4.15 -6.67
N ILE A 80 -0.76 -4.63 -7.13
CA ILE A 80 -0.57 -4.89 -8.57
C ILE A 80 -1.54 -5.97 -9.06
N ASN A 81 -1.67 -7.08 -8.32
CA ASN A 81 -2.63 -8.13 -8.67
C ASN A 81 -4.07 -7.63 -8.59
N ALA A 82 -4.40 -6.80 -7.58
CA ALA A 82 -5.73 -6.21 -7.47
C ALA A 82 -6.05 -5.33 -8.69
N ILE A 83 -5.14 -4.47 -9.13
CA ILE A 83 -5.33 -3.62 -10.31
C ILE A 83 -5.50 -4.46 -11.58
N ILE A 84 -4.65 -5.49 -11.79
CA ILE A 84 -4.71 -6.33 -13.00
C ILE A 84 -6.06 -7.04 -13.08
N ASN A 85 -6.55 -7.60 -11.97
CA ASN A 85 -7.73 -8.45 -11.93
C ASN A 85 -9.06 -7.70 -11.68
N SER A 86 -9.03 -6.36 -11.54
CA SER A 86 -10.22 -5.56 -11.31
C SER A 86 -10.86 -5.06 -12.61
N GLU A 87 -12.16 -4.75 -12.52
CA GLU A 87 -12.84 -3.93 -13.51
C GLU A 87 -12.41 -2.46 -13.39
N ILE A 88 -12.69 -1.66 -14.42
CA ILE A 88 -12.18 -0.29 -14.54
C ILE A 88 -12.67 0.63 -13.43
N ASP A 89 -13.88 0.40 -12.93
CA ASP A 89 -14.56 1.21 -11.91
C ASP A 89 -14.62 0.54 -10.54
N ASP A 90 -13.96 -0.61 -10.36
CA ASP A 90 -13.84 -1.23 -9.04
C ASP A 90 -13.08 -0.31 -8.09
N ILE A 91 -13.55 -0.25 -6.85
CA ILE A 91 -12.92 0.50 -5.78
C ILE A 91 -11.95 -0.44 -5.07
N LEU A 92 -10.67 -0.13 -5.22
CA LEU A 92 -9.57 -0.90 -4.66
C LEU A 92 -9.01 -0.19 -3.44
N VAL A 93 -9.00 -0.87 -2.31
CA VAL A 93 -8.32 -0.43 -1.10
C VAL A 93 -7.15 -1.37 -0.88
N TYR A 94 -5.94 -0.86 -0.70
CA TYR A 94 -4.83 -1.68 -0.24
C TYR A 94 -4.38 -1.28 1.14
N ALA A 95 -3.90 -2.24 1.92
CA ALA A 95 -3.53 -2.08 3.31
C ALA A 95 -2.35 -3.00 3.67
N ASP A 96 -1.67 -2.72 4.77
CA ASP A 96 -0.61 -3.59 5.31
C ASP A 96 -1.20 -4.63 6.27
N ASP A 97 -0.47 -5.71 6.51
CA ASP A 97 -0.89 -6.90 7.24
C ASP A 97 -0.55 -6.89 8.75
N ASP A 98 0.02 -5.79 9.26
CA ASP A 98 0.46 -5.61 10.65
C ASP A 98 -0.17 -4.37 11.32
N VAL A 99 -1.43 -4.10 10.97
CA VAL A 99 -2.16 -2.92 11.44
C VAL A 99 -3.55 -3.29 11.93
N ILE A 100 -3.98 -2.75 13.06
CA ILE A 100 -5.38 -2.74 13.47
C ILE A 100 -6.03 -1.47 12.93
N TYR A 101 -6.96 -1.63 12.02
CA TYR A 101 -7.74 -0.54 11.46
C TYR A 101 -8.99 -0.31 12.31
N GLY A 102 -9.08 0.87 12.94
CA GLY A 102 -10.24 1.26 13.75
C GLY A 102 -11.53 1.25 12.93
N ARG A 103 -12.65 1.06 13.60
CA ARG A 103 -13.96 0.75 12.99
C ARG A 103 -14.42 1.70 11.87
N GLN A 104 -13.99 2.95 11.87
CA GLN A 104 -14.39 3.96 10.88
C GLN A 104 -13.33 4.22 9.79
N TRP A 105 -12.23 3.47 9.78
CA TRP A 105 -11.15 3.68 8.83
C TRP A 105 -11.61 3.62 7.37
N LEU A 106 -12.34 2.57 7.01
CA LEU A 106 -12.83 2.38 5.65
C LEU A 106 -13.94 3.40 5.31
N GLU A 107 -14.80 3.73 6.27
CA GLU A 107 -15.84 4.75 6.13
C GLU A 107 -15.24 6.12 5.76
N PHE A 108 -14.20 6.58 6.48
CA PHE A 108 -13.53 7.84 6.18
C PHE A 108 -12.84 7.84 4.82
N LEU A 109 -12.16 6.76 4.46
CA LEU A 109 -11.52 6.64 3.15
C LEU A 109 -12.54 6.68 2.02
N LEU A 110 -13.59 5.87 2.10
CA LEU A 110 -14.62 5.78 1.06
C LEU A 110 -15.45 7.06 0.99
N GLY A 111 -15.83 7.65 2.13
CA GLY A 111 -16.58 8.90 2.17
C GLY A 111 -15.85 10.00 1.41
N GLN A 112 -14.55 10.17 1.71
CA GLN A 112 -13.72 11.17 1.02
C GLN A 112 -13.50 10.83 -0.47
N PHE A 113 -13.41 9.55 -0.83
CA PHE A 113 -13.31 9.09 -2.21
C PHE A 113 -14.57 9.46 -3.00
N TYR A 114 -15.76 9.25 -2.44
CA TYR A 114 -17.03 9.64 -3.06
C TYR A 114 -17.22 11.15 -3.13
N GLU A 115 -16.81 11.92 -2.10
CA GLU A 115 -16.80 13.39 -2.12
C GLU A 115 -15.98 13.95 -3.29
N ASN A 116 -14.94 13.23 -3.71
CA ASN A 116 -14.12 13.57 -4.86
C ASN A 116 -14.62 12.92 -6.18
N ASN A 117 -15.88 12.49 -6.24
CA ASN A 117 -16.48 11.81 -7.40
C ASN A 117 -15.64 10.63 -7.91
N CYS A 118 -14.96 9.92 -7.02
CA CYS A 118 -14.04 8.81 -7.32
C CYS A 118 -12.93 9.18 -8.34
N ASN A 119 -12.48 10.42 -8.37
CA ASN A 119 -11.45 10.90 -9.33
C ASN A 119 -10.10 11.26 -8.67
N VAL A 120 -10.01 11.13 -7.36
CA VAL A 120 -8.82 11.41 -6.55
C VAL A 120 -8.55 10.17 -5.70
N ALA A 121 -7.32 9.66 -5.69
CA ALA A 121 -6.95 8.60 -4.78
C ALA A 121 -6.89 9.13 -3.34
N ILE A 122 -7.39 8.37 -2.36
CA ILE A 122 -7.41 8.81 -0.96
C ILE A 122 -6.48 7.91 -0.15
N ALA A 123 -5.53 8.53 0.55
CA ALA A 123 -4.59 7.81 1.40
C ALA A 123 -4.63 8.34 2.84
N ALA A 124 -4.73 7.45 3.82
CA ALA A 124 -4.73 7.89 5.22
C ALA A 124 -3.38 8.50 5.61
N ARG A 125 -2.28 7.94 5.13
CA ARG A 125 -0.94 8.40 5.48
C ARG A 125 -0.11 8.76 4.26
N ILE A 126 0.20 10.05 4.12
CA ILE A 126 1.05 10.59 3.06
C ILE A 126 2.27 11.28 3.68
N ARG A 127 3.46 10.93 3.21
CA ARG A 127 4.70 11.66 3.51
C ARG A 127 4.98 12.68 2.41
N ILE A 128 5.24 13.93 2.83
CA ILE A 128 5.53 15.04 1.92
C ILE A 128 7.03 15.03 1.62
N MET A 129 7.39 14.86 0.35
CA MET A 129 8.79 14.83 -0.08
C MET A 129 9.36 16.25 -0.08
N GLU A 130 9.98 16.64 1.03
CA GLU A 130 10.54 17.96 1.21
C GLU A 130 11.94 18.10 0.59
N ARG A 131 12.28 19.31 0.17
CA ARG A 131 13.59 19.69 -0.34
C ARG A 131 14.31 20.65 0.60
N ASN A 132 15.63 20.61 0.59
CA ASN A 132 16.45 21.58 1.32
C ASN A 132 16.67 22.86 0.49
N ILE A 133 17.38 23.85 1.05
CA ILE A 133 17.69 25.13 0.40
C ILE A 133 18.44 24.99 -0.94
N PHE A 134 19.11 23.85 -1.18
CA PHE A 134 19.80 23.56 -2.44
C PHE A 134 18.91 22.75 -3.41
N ASN A 135 17.59 22.74 -3.22
CA ASN A 135 16.62 22.00 -4.02
C ASN A 135 16.86 20.47 -4.07
N LYS A 136 17.58 19.91 -3.08
CA LYS A 136 17.80 18.46 -2.95
C LYS A 136 16.80 17.86 -1.98
N TYR A 137 16.25 16.68 -2.28
CA TYR A 137 15.37 15.96 -1.36
C TYR A 137 16.06 15.73 -0.01
N LYS A 138 15.33 16.01 1.06
CA LYS A 138 15.75 15.68 2.43
C LYS A 138 15.77 14.17 2.68
N SER A 139 16.15 13.75 3.87
CA SER A 139 16.06 12.36 4.30
C SER A 139 14.60 11.90 4.37
N TYR A 140 14.32 10.64 4.06
CA TYR A 140 13.00 10.03 4.21
C TYR A 140 12.43 10.18 5.63
N SER A 141 13.29 10.01 6.65
CA SER A 141 12.92 10.15 8.06
C SER A 141 12.51 11.59 8.46
N SER A 142 12.92 12.59 7.67
CA SER A 142 12.56 14.01 7.90
C SER A 142 11.34 14.45 7.08
N TYR A 143 10.75 13.58 6.28
CA TYR A 143 9.51 13.91 5.58
C TYR A 143 8.35 13.98 6.56
N SER A 144 7.68 15.12 6.59
CA SER A 144 6.49 15.30 7.41
C SER A 144 5.33 14.44 6.89
N ILE A 145 4.46 14.04 7.82
CA ILE A 145 3.20 13.38 7.48
C ILE A 145 2.15 14.47 7.30
N SER A 146 1.36 14.40 6.25
CA SER A 146 0.23 15.30 6.05
C SER A 146 -0.84 15.05 7.12
N MET A 147 -1.07 16.07 7.95
CA MET A 147 -2.04 16.05 9.05
C MET A 147 -3.32 16.84 8.71
N LYS A 148 -3.43 17.33 7.49
CA LYS A 148 -4.59 18.06 6.96
C LYS A 148 -5.11 17.36 5.73
N LYS A 149 -6.33 17.68 5.33
CA LYS A 149 -6.95 17.22 4.09
C LYS A 149 -6.37 18.00 2.90
N ASP A 150 -5.18 17.60 2.44
CA ASP A 150 -4.42 18.25 1.37
C ASP A 150 -4.35 17.37 0.12
N LYS A 151 -4.38 18.00 -1.07
CA LYS A 151 -4.24 17.32 -2.37
C LYS A 151 -2.82 17.45 -2.91
N PHE A 152 -2.28 16.33 -3.38
CA PHE A 152 -0.93 16.22 -3.92
C PHE A 152 -0.98 15.76 -5.38
N GLU A 153 -0.19 16.41 -6.22
CA GLU A 153 0.03 16.01 -7.62
C GLU A 153 1.44 15.43 -7.81
N LYS A 154 2.40 15.88 -7.01
CA LYS A 154 3.83 15.52 -7.09
C LYS A 154 4.47 15.52 -5.71
N ASP A 155 5.64 14.87 -5.64
CA ASP A 155 6.53 14.89 -4.47
C ASP A 155 5.85 14.40 -3.18
N PHE A 156 5.08 13.32 -3.28
CA PHE A 156 4.44 12.62 -2.17
C PHE A 156 4.84 11.13 -2.14
N ILE A 157 4.72 10.50 -0.99
CA ILE A 157 4.81 9.04 -0.80
C ILE A 157 3.62 8.59 0.04
N ILE A 158 2.76 7.78 -0.55
CA ILE A 158 1.72 7.05 0.18
C ILE A 158 2.42 5.93 0.95
N THR A 159 2.05 5.70 2.20
CA THR A 159 2.55 4.56 2.97
C THR A 159 1.44 3.54 3.19
N GLY A 160 1.71 2.27 2.85
CA GLY A 160 0.74 1.16 2.90
C GLY A 160 0.09 0.97 4.26
N VAL A 161 0.82 1.29 5.33
CA VAL A 161 0.33 1.22 6.72
C VAL A 161 -0.95 2.04 6.94
N GLY A 162 -1.12 3.17 6.26
CA GLY A 162 -2.33 3.98 6.33
C GLY A 162 -3.50 3.40 5.54
N GLY A 163 -3.18 2.64 4.51
CA GLY A 163 -4.13 2.25 3.47
C GLY A 163 -4.40 3.36 2.46
N CYS A 164 -4.83 2.94 1.27
CA CYS A 164 -5.18 3.86 0.19
C CYS A 164 -6.31 3.30 -0.67
N VAL A 165 -7.24 4.17 -1.06
CA VAL A 165 -8.34 3.90 -2.00
C VAL A 165 -8.01 4.46 -3.36
N LEU A 166 -8.16 3.65 -4.39
CA LEU A 166 -8.01 4.04 -5.78
C LEU A 166 -8.89 3.17 -6.69
N SER A 167 -8.88 3.43 -8.00
CA SER A 167 -9.48 2.56 -9.01
C SER A 167 -8.51 2.36 -10.18
N LYS A 168 -8.71 1.30 -10.96
CA LYS A 168 -7.84 0.96 -12.12
C LYS A 168 -7.74 2.10 -13.13
N ARG A 169 -8.82 2.85 -13.36
CA ARG A 169 -8.85 4.00 -14.28
C ARG A 169 -7.90 5.13 -13.90
N MET A 170 -7.45 5.18 -12.63
CA MET A 170 -6.51 6.18 -12.14
C MET A 170 -5.07 5.92 -12.56
N ILE A 171 -4.80 4.77 -13.17
CA ILE A 171 -3.45 4.37 -13.59
C ILE A 171 -3.41 4.20 -15.10
N LYS A 172 -2.42 4.82 -15.73
CA LYS A 172 -2.21 4.69 -17.17
C LYS A 172 -2.05 3.22 -17.57
N PRO A 173 -2.77 2.74 -18.60
CA PRO A 173 -2.66 1.34 -19.06
C PRO A 173 -1.23 0.90 -19.40
N SER A 174 -0.39 1.81 -19.88
CA SER A 174 1.02 1.54 -20.20
C SER A 174 1.89 1.22 -18.99
N ILE A 175 1.42 1.53 -17.76
CA ILE A 175 2.13 1.26 -16.51
C ILE A 175 1.60 -0.04 -15.87
N ILE A 176 0.33 -0.38 -16.14
CA ILE A 176 -0.31 -1.60 -15.60
C ILE A 176 0.28 -2.82 -16.31
N GLY A 177 0.69 -3.82 -15.55
CA GLY A 177 1.21 -5.09 -16.09
C GLY A 177 2.70 -5.06 -16.46
N ASP A 178 3.37 -3.92 -16.32
CA ASP A 178 4.83 -3.84 -16.43
C ASP A 178 5.46 -4.22 -15.08
N ASP A 179 6.40 -5.15 -15.10
CA ASP A 179 7.06 -5.67 -13.89
C ASP A 179 8.45 -5.07 -13.63
N ALA A 180 8.77 -3.92 -14.24
CA ALA A 180 10.02 -3.18 -14.00
C ALA A 180 10.23 -2.82 -12.52
N TYR A 181 9.16 -2.77 -11.70
CA TYR A 181 9.27 -2.58 -10.25
C TYR A 181 10.12 -3.66 -9.58
N LEU A 182 10.13 -4.88 -10.07
CA LEU A 182 10.96 -5.97 -9.54
C LEU A 182 12.46 -5.68 -9.67
N ILE A 183 12.84 -4.91 -10.67
CA ILE A 183 14.25 -4.54 -10.95
C ILE A 183 14.58 -3.18 -10.36
N ILE A 184 13.70 -2.20 -10.53
CA ILE A 184 13.97 -0.80 -10.17
C ILE A 184 13.75 -0.55 -8.68
N SER A 185 12.72 -1.18 -8.08
CA SER A 185 12.26 -0.88 -6.73
C SER A 185 11.81 -2.12 -5.93
N PRO A 186 12.57 -3.23 -5.89
CA PRO A 186 12.08 -4.52 -5.41
C PRO A 186 11.61 -4.55 -3.94
N LYS A 187 11.96 -3.53 -3.13
CA LYS A 187 11.70 -3.47 -1.68
C LYS A 187 10.89 -2.24 -1.25
N THR A 188 10.43 -1.41 -2.18
CA THR A 188 9.82 -0.10 -1.86
C THR A 188 8.58 0.15 -2.71
N ASP A 189 7.56 -0.69 -2.49
CA ASP A 189 6.25 -0.61 -3.15
C ASP A 189 5.59 0.76 -2.95
N ASP A 190 5.66 1.34 -1.76
CA ASP A 190 5.13 2.67 -1.46
C ASP A 190 5.61 3.75 -2.44
N ILE A 191 6.91 3.74 -2.75
CA ILE A 191 7.50 4.71 -3.69
C ILE A 191 7.01 4.43 -5.11
N TRP A 192 7.01 3.16 -5.52
CA TRP A 192 6.58 2.79 -6.87
C TRP A 192 5.11 3.14 -7.11
N ILE A 193 4.21 2.75 -6.20
CA ILE A 193 2.77 3.03 -6.30
C ILE A 193 2.53 4.54 -6.36
N SER A 194 3.22 5.33 -5.51
CA SER A 194 3.13 6.78 -5.53
C SER A 194 3.56 7.35 -6.89
N LYS A 195 4.61 6.79 -7.51
CA LYS A 195 5.06 7.21 -8.85
C LYS A 195 4.13 6.75 -9.97
N MET A 196 3.48 5.62 -9.85
CA MET A 196 2.43 5.20 -10.79
C MET A 196 1.29 6.23 -10.85
N LEU A 197 0.82 6.70 -9.70
CA LEU A 197 -0.24 7.72 -9.62
C LEU A 197 0.26 9.08 -10.15
N GLU A 198 1.44 9.53 -9.74
CA GLU A 198 2.07 10.76 -10.22
C GLU A 198 2.24 10.75 -11.74
N ALA A 199 2.76 9.67 -12.31
CA ALA A 199 2.95 9.49 -13.75
C ALA A 199 1.63 9.39 -14.54
N SER A 200 0.58 8.95 -13.85
CA SER A 200 -0.77 8.89 -14.40
C SER A 200 -1.54 10.22 -14.31
N ASN A 201 -0.92 11.27 -13.74
CA ASN A 201 -1.54 12.56 -13.43
C ASN A 201 -2.74 12.42 -12.46
N THR A 202 -2.75 11.38 -11.66
CA THR A 202 -3.78 11.17 -10.64
C THR A 202 -3.42 11.96 -9.39
N LYS A 203 -4.36 12.78 -8.92
CA LYS A 203 -4.22 13.48 -7.65
C LYS A 203 -4.42 12.51 -6.48
N VAL A 204 -3.72 12.76 -5.40
CA VAL A 204 -3.88 12.01 -4.15
C VAL A 204 -4.24 12.98 -3.04
N GLU A 205 -5.24 12.64 -2.23
CA GLU A 205 -5.65 13.45 -1.09
C GLU A 205 -5.43 12.69 0.21
N SER A 206 -4.88 13.37 1.22
CA SER A 206 -4.68 12.80 2.55
C SER A 206 -5.97 12.78 3.36
N SER A 207 -6.16 11.70 4.15
CA SER A 207 -7.30 11.52 5.05
C SER A 207 -6.84 11.44 6.52
N PRO A 208 -6.74 12.59 7.22
CA PRO A 208 -6.34 12.61 8.62
C PRO A 208 -7.32 11.87 9.54
N ASP A 209 -8.60 11.82 9.17
CA ASP A 209 -9.62 11.10 9.95
C ASP A 209 -9.40 9.59 9.86
N ALA A 210 -9.13 9.07 8.67
CA ALA A 210 -8.73 7.67 8.50
C ALA A 210 -7.39 7.37 9.20
N LEU A 211 -6.43 8.31 9.16
CA LEU A 211 -5.14 8.14 9.85
C LEU A 211 -5.28 7.96 11.36
N ARG A 212 -6.24 8.63 12.00
CA ARG A 212 -6.51 8.44 13.44
C ARG A 212 -7.03 7.05 13.79
N CYS A 213 -7.51 6.32 12.81
CA CYS A 213 -7.97 4.93 12.94
C CYS A 213 -6.87 3.90 12.65
N VAL A 214 -5.63 4.30 12.41
CA VAL A 214 -4.51 3.40 12.08
C VAL A 214 -3.68 3.12 13.32
N HIS A 215 -3.62 1.86 13.75
CA HIS A 215 -2.89 1.40 14.92
C HIS A 215 -1.89 0.33 14.51
N GLU A 216 -0.63 0.73 14.32
CA GLU A 216 0.46 -0.19 13.96
C GLU A 216 0.70 -1.21 15.08
N ILE A 217 0.77 -2.50 14.76
CA ILE A 217 1.10 -3.54 15.72
C ILE A 217 2.63 -3.56 15.87
N LEU A 218 3.12 -3.29 17.08
CA LEU A 218 4.55 -3.35 17.37
C LEU A 218 5.00 -4.82 17.43
N HIS A 219 5.92 -5.19 16.55
CA HIS A 219 6.49 -6.53 16.49
C HIS A 219 7.97 -6.52 16.13
N GLY A 220 8.71 -7.57 16.57
CA GLY A 220 10.14 -7.75 16.29
C GLY A 220 10.45 -8.49 14.99
N TYR A 221 9.43 -8.87 14.21
CA TYR A 221 9.60 -9.63 12.96
C TYR A 221 10.08 -8.72 11.83
N ASN A 222 10.86 -9.29 10.90
CA ASN A 222 11.45 -8.65 9.73
C ASN A 222 10.54 -7.59 9.09
N THR A 223 10.62 -6.33 9.56
CA THR A 223 9.93 -5.22 8.93
C THR A 223 10.81 -4.67 7.82
N LEU A 224 10.23 -4.37 6.65
CA LEU A 224 10.97 -3.68 5.58
C LEU A 224 11.51 -2.34 6.08
N SER A 225 10.83 -1.69 7.03
CA SER A 225 11.29 -0.48 7.70
C SER A 225 12.53 -0.75 8.56
N SER A 226 12.61 -1.85 9.31
CA SER A 226 13.79 -2.19 10.11
C SER A 226 15.00 -2.49 9.23
N ILE A 227 14.80 -3.20 8.12
CA ILE A 227 15.87 -3.47 7.13
C ILE A 227 16.33 -2.17 6.45
N ASN A 228 15.42 -1.23 6.22
CA ASN A 228 15.70 0.03 5.54
C ASN A 228 16.18 1.15 6.50
N THR A 229 15.87 1.08 7.81
CA THR A 229 16.16 2.16 8.78
C THR A 229 17.22 1.81 9.82
N LEU A 230 17.55 0.53 10.04
CA LEU A 230 18.46 0.07 11.11
C LEU A 230 19.93 0.50 10.99
N THR A 231 20.28 1.27 9.97
CA THR A 231 21.58 1.90 9.93
C THR A 231 21.42 3.42 9.78
N SER A 232 21.74 4.16 10.84
CA SER A 232 21.85 5.63 10.81
C SER A 232 22.80 6.14 9.69
N LYS A 233 23.63 5.28 9.14
CA LYS A 233 24.39 5.48 7.90
C LYS A 233 23.55 5.36 6.62
N ASN A 234 22.33 4.80 6.68
CA ASN A 234 21.49 4.47 5.51
C ASN A 234 20.47 5.55 5.11
N ASN A 235 20.35 6.66 5.86
CA ASN A 235 19.53 7.79 5.38
C ASN A 235 19.98 8.27 3.97
N GLY A 236 21.28 8.21 3.70
CA GLY A 236 21.82 8.46 2.36
C GLY A 236 21.42 7.42 1.30
N LEU A 237 21.28 6.15 1.70
CA LEU A 237 20.87 5.06 0.80
C LEU A 237 19.39 5.13 0.45
N ILE A 238 18.51 5.48 1.39
CA ILE A 238 17.07 5.64 1.12
C ILE A 238 16.84 6.84 0.19
N ILE A 239 17.51 7.98 0.41
CA ILE A 239 17.45 9.13 -0.49
C ILE A 239 17.97 8.74 -1.88
N LYS A 240 19.07 7.99 -1.93
CA LYS A 240 19.63 7.48 -3.18
C LYS A 240 18.66 6.51 -3.86
N ALA A 241 17.99 5.65 -3.11
CA ALA A 241 16.94 4.75 -3.60
C ALA A 241 15.74 5.54 -4.13
N ILE A 242 15.22 6.52 -3.40
CA ILE A 242 14.11 7.38 -3.86
C ILE A 242 14.46 8.08 -5.16
N ARG A 243 15.66 8.69 -5.26
CA ARG A 243 16.12 9.35 -6.48
C ARG A 243 16.32 8.36 -7.63
N MET A 244 16.91 7.22 -7.32
CA MET A 244 17.15 6.17 -8.31
C MET A 244 15.84 5.60 -8.85
N VAL A 245 14.88 5.31 -7.97
CA VAL A 245 13.54 4.84 -8.37
C VAL A 245 12.85 5.91 -9.20
N LYS A 246 12.82 7.17 -8.74
CA LYS A 246 12.21 8.27 -9.51
C LYS A 246 12.85 8.39 -10.90
N ASN A 247 14.17 8.55 -10.97
CA ASN A 247 14.86 8.75 -12.24
C ASN A 247 14.72 7.54 -13.18
N LYS A 248 14.87 6.32 -12.64
CA LYS A 248 14.70 5.09 -13.43
C LYS A 248 13.27 4.89 -13.87
N PHE A 249 12.27 5.20 -13.02
CA PHE A 249 10.86 5.13 -13.36
C PHE A 249 10.54 6.04 -14.55
N TYR A 250 10.85 7.34 -14.45
CA TYR A 250 10.55 8.28 -15.53
C TYR A 250 11.34 7.98 -16.80
N SER A 251 12.62 7.62 -16.69
CA SER A 251 13.42 7.20 -17.84
C SER A 251 12.90 5.93 -18.50
N TYR A 252 12.43 4.96 -17.71
CA TYR A 252 11.92 3.69 -18.22
C TYR A 252 10.60 3.87 -18.99
N PHE A 253 9.68 4.68 -18.48
CA PHE A 253 8.40 4.93 -19.13
C PHE A 253 8.42 6.10 -20.13
N GLY A 254 9.56 6.75 -20.35
CA GLY A 254 9.70 7.87 -21.28
C GLY A 254 8.90 9.11 -20.88
N LEU A 255 8.78 9.40 -19.58
CA LEU A 255 7.95 10.46 -18.99
C LEU A 255 8.79 11.64 -18.50
#